data_18bfef2aef38810c7300c3182d00dcbf
#
_entry.id   18bfef2aef38810c7300c3182d00dcbf
#
_cell.length_a   1.000
_cell.length_b   1.000
_cell.length_c   1.000
_cell.angle_alpha   90.00
_cell.angle_beta   90.00
_cell.angle_gamma   90.00
#
_symmetry.space_group_name_H-M   'P 1'
#
loop_
_entity.id
_entity.type
_entity.pdbx_description
1 polymer ?
#
loop_
_entity_poly.entity_id
_entity_poly.type
_entity_poly.pdbx_seq_one_letter_code
_entity_poly.pdbx_strand_id
1 'polypeptide(L)'
;MDLAKAVALAVTHEGDLIEYTAGLGGAAKIGQVAPLIAIPTTSGTGSEVSSGAVIIMKNGEKLILASRELVPRTAICDPSLTLGLPPLLTAATGMDAMTHCVEALLSPQINPPAEAVACDGIERGIQEGHLLKAVKDGKDEDARWNMMMAATEGAMAFSKGLGAVHSMSHACGADQSLRLHHGTLNAVILPTVIDFNRDHVGDKYLRLNAAMGIESSSDPAGFIRDLNAEMGLPANLSEMGVQAASIPDLAMHAAKDVCTFTNPRACSAEEYESLFEIALS
;
A
#
# COMPACT_ATOMS: atom_id res chain seq x y z
N MET A 1 8.59 11.72 1.95
CA MET A 1 8.00 12.10 3.27
C MET A 1 8.63 11.35 4.42
N ASP A 2 8.90 10.07 4.32
CA ASP A 2 9.43 9.24 5.41
C ASP A 2 10.76 9.76 5.98
N LEU A 3 11.68 10.19 5.11
CA LEU A 3 12.92 10.84 5.59
C LEU A 3 12.64 12.10 6.43
N ALA A 4 11.63 12.90 6.06
CA ALA A 4 11.27 14.09 6.84
C ALA A 4 10.72 13.73 8.23
N LYS A 5 9.93 12.65 8.33
CA LYS A 5 9.46 12.11 9.61
C LYS A 5 10.62 11.61 10.48
N ALA A 6 11.58 10.90 9.87
CA ALA A 6 12.79 10.46 10.56
C ALA A 6 13.64 11.64 11.03
N VAL A 7 13.79 12.70 10.24
CA VAL A 7 14.48 13.93 10.63
C VAL A 7 13.75 14.63 11.79
N ALA A 8 12.41 14.73 11.72
CA ALA A 8 11.61 15.34 12.79
C ALA A 8 11.76 14.60 14.12
N LEU A 9 11.92 13.28 14.07
CA LEU A 9 12.23 12.44 15.24
C LEU A 9 13.68 12.72 15.72
N ALA A 10 14.66 12.65 14.83
CA ALA A 10 16.08 12.74 15.18
C ALA A 10 16.48 14.09 15.79
N VAL A 11 15.78 15.19 15.44
CA VAL A 11 16.10 16.53 16.01
C VAL A 11 15.51 16.76 17.40
N THR A 12 14.63 15.87 17.86
CA THR A 12 13.94 15.98 19.17
C THR A 12 14.26 14.84 20.13
N HIS A 13 14.92 13.79 19.64
CA HIS A 13 15.23 12.59 20.42
C HIS A 13 16.74 12.28 20.34
N GLU A 14 17.30 11.80 21.42
CA GLU A 14 18.70 11.39 21.51
C GLU A 14 18.88 9.93 21.09
N GLY A 15 20.08 9.52 20.69
CA GLY A 15 20.41 8.16 20.30
C GLY A 15 20.29 7.88 18.80
N ASP A 16 20.38 6.60 18.42
CA ASP A 16 20.28 6.17 17.01
C ASP A 16 18.82 5.88 16.65
N LEU A 17 18.43 6.20 15.42
CA LEU A 17 17.08 5.97 14.91
C LEU A 17 16.64 4.50 15.00
N ILE A 18 17.58 3.56 14.98
CA ILE A 18 17.27 2.13 15.13
C ILE A 18 16.59 1.81 16.47
N GLU A 19 16.87 2.57 17.53
CA GLU A 19 16.28 2.38 18.86
C GLU A 19 14.79 2.70 18.92
N TYR A 20 14.28 3.41 17.91
CA TYR A 20 12.89 3.86 17.79
C TYR A 20 12.07 3.00 16.84
N THR A 21 12.67 1.94 16.27
CA THR A 21 11.97 1.09 15.31
C THR A 21 10.92 0.21 15.98
N ALA A 22 9.79 0.02 15.28
CA ALA A 22 8.64 -0.73 15.79
C ALA A 22 9.01 -2.19 16.11
N GLY A 23 9.78 -2.86 15.25
CA GLY A 23 10.20 -4.26 15.41
C GLY A 23 11.09 -4.51 16.64
N LEU A 24 11.75 -3.49 17.18
CA LEU A 24 12.56 -3.54 18.39
C LEU A 24 11.85 -2.96 19.64
N GLY A 25 10.52 -2.72 19.55
CA GLY A 25 9.74 -2.14 20.64
C GLY A 25 9.99 -0.64 20.85
N GLY A 26 10.68 0.01 19.93
CA GLY A 26 11.07 1.42 20.04
C GLY A 26 9.94 2.42 19.82
N ALA A 27 8.82 1.99 19.22
CA ALA A 27 7.67 2.84 18.95
C ALA A 27 7.16 3.59 20.21
N ALA A 28 7.16 2.93 21.37
CA ALA A 28 6.73 3.52 22.63
C ALA A 28 7.67 4.61 23.17
N LYS A 29 8.91 4.68 22.67
CA LYS A 29 9.89 5.71 23.05
C LYS A 29 9.71 7.00 22.26
N ILE A 30 8.94 6.98 21.17
CA ILE A 30 8.72 8.17 20.32
C ILE A 30 7.72 9.10 21.03
N GLY A 31 8.23 10.19 21.57
CA GLY A 31 7.46 11.29 22.11
C GLY A 31 7.20 12.37 21.05
N GLN A 32 6.89 13.58 21.47
CA GLN A 32 6.62 14.70 20.57
C GLN A 32 7.81 14.97 19.66
N VAL A 33 7.57 14.94 18.36
CA VAL A 33 8.56 15.27 17.32
C VAL A 33 8.44 16.71 16.86
N ALA A 34 9.42 17.19 16.07
CA ALA A 34 9.32 18.51 15.45
C ALA A 34 8.08 18.60 14.55
N PRO A 35 7.40 19.76 14.47
CA PRO A 35 6.20 19.91 13.65
C PRO A 35 6.47 19.61 12.18
N LEU A 36 5.61 18.78 11.59
CA LEU A 36 5.67 18.38 10.18
C LEU A 36 4.52 19.01 9.41
N ILE A 37 4.83 19.56 8.25
CA ILE A 37 3.88 19.90 7.19
C ILE A 37 4.22 19.01 6.00
N ALA A 38 3.26 18.24 5.53
CA ALA A 38 3.45 17.34 4.40
C ALA A 38 2.71 17.86 3.16
N ILE A 39 3.41 17.83 2.03
CA ILE A 39 2.86 18.26 0.73
C ILE A 39 3.15 17.11 -0.24
N PRO A 40 2.19 16.18 -0.48
CA PRO A 40 2.40 15.05 -1.35
C PRO A 40 2.54 15.50 -2.82
N THR A 41 3.41 14.82 -3.56
CA THR A 41 3.64 15.03 -5.00
C THR A 41 3.28 13.78 -5.81
N THR A 42 2.74 12.76 -5.15
CA THR A 42 2.23 11.52 -5.73
C THR A 42 0.94 11.14 -5.02
N SER A 43 0.05 10.44 -5.69
CA SER A 43 -1.19 9.89 -5.14
C SER A 43 -1.01 8.38 -4.94
N GLY A 44 -0.49 7.98 -3.77
CA GLY A 44 -0.18 6.56 -3.51
C GLY A 44 -0.06 6.26 -2.02
N THR A 45 1.10 6.55 -1.42
CA THR A 45 1.46 6.13 -0.06
C THR A 45 0.60 6.71 1.05
N GLY A 46 -0.04 7.87 0.85
CA GLY A 46 -0.77 8.59 1.89
C GLY A 46 0.06 8.95 3.13
N SER A 47 1.40 9.08 2.96
CA SER A 47 2.32 9.35 4.07
C SER A 47 2.03 10.68 4.77
N GLU A 48 1.29 11.60 4.15
CA GLU A 48 0.88 12.89 4.71
C GLU A 48 -0.10 12.76 5.88
N VAL A 49 -0.79 11.61 6.01
CA VAL A 49 -1.72 11.34 7.12
C VAL A 49 -1.38 10.06 7.90
N SER A 50 -0.33 9.35 7.52
CA SER A 50 0.05 8.09 8.16
C SER A 50 1.00 8.27 9.34
N SER A 51 0.96 7.33 10.27
CA SER A 51 1.82 7.26 11.46
C SER A 51 3.17 6.55 11.21
N GLY A 52 3.37 5.99 10.02
CA GLY A 52 4.56 5.22 9.67
C GLY A 52 5.61 6.04 8.91
N ALA A 53 6.86 5.62 9.01
CA ALA A 53 7.95 6.01 8.13
C ALA A 53 8.89 4.82 7.92
N VAL A 54 9.14 4.48 6.66
CA VAL A 54 10.01 3.34 6.28
C VAL A 54 11.37 3.88 5.90
N ILE A 55 12.40 3.47 6.62
CA ILE A 55 13.77 4.00 6.48
C ILE A 55 14.75 2.85 6.27
N ILE A 56 15.66 3.02 5.31
CA ILE A 56 16.83 2.15 5.17
C ILE A 56 17.88 2.65 6.15
N MET A 57 18.21 1.83 7.13
CA MET A 57 19.19 2.14 8.16
C MET A 57 20.62 2.02 7.63
N LYS A 58 21.62 2.52 8.40
CA LYS A 58 23.04 2.47 8.00
C LYS A 58 23.57 1.07 7.78
N ASN A 59 22.98 0.06 8.43
CA ASN A 59 23.31 -1.35 8.26
C ASN A 59 22.64 -1.98 7.01
N GLY A 60 21.87 -1.21 6.22
CA GLY A 60 21.15 -1.65 5.04
C GLY A 60 19.76 -2.23 5.30
N GLU A 61 19.37 -2.39 6.57
CA GLU A 61 18.03 -2.91 6.91
C GLU A 61 16.95 -1.86 6.67
N LYS A 62 15.84 -2.29 6.06
CA LYS A 62 14.65 -1.48 5.86
C LYS A 62 13.73 -1.66 7.06
N LEU A 63 13.68 -0.65 7.94
CA LEU A 63 12.95 -0.69 9.20
C LEU A 63 11.84 0.37 9.26
N ILE A 64 10.83 0.11 10.10
CA ILE A 64 9.66 0.97 10.24
C ILE A 64 9.76 1.73 11.57
N LEU A 65 9.68 3.06 11.49
CA LEU A 65 9.34 3.93 12.60
C LEU A 65 7.82 4.10 12.62
N ALA A 66 7.16 3.83 13.74
CA ALA A 66 5.70 3.91 13.82
C ALA A 66 5.26 4.57 15.14
N SER A 67 4.63 5.72 15.03
CA SER A 67 4.03 6.44 16.17
C SER A 67 3.01 7.46 15.67
N ARG A 68 1.93 7.71 16.45
CA ARG A 68 1.01 8.82 16.17
C ARG A 68 1.71 10.18 16.12
N GLU A 69 2.83 10.31 16.82
CA GLU A 69 3.62 11.55 16.85
C GLU A 69 4.29 11.85 15.50
N LEU A 70 4.44 10.85 14.62
CA LEU A 70 4.97 11.01 13.27
C LEU A 70 3.92 11.43 12.23
N VAL A 71 2.64 11.49 12.61
CA VAL A 71 1.59 12.00 11.72
C VAL A 71 1.85 13.50 11.49
N PRO A 72 1.97 13.96 10.23
CA PRO A 72 2.12 15.37 9.94
C PRO A 72 1.00 16.22 10.55
N ARG A 73 1.36 17.35 11.12
CA ARG A 73 0.40 18.28 11.74
C ARG A 73 -0.54 18.91 10.72
N THR A 74 -0.06 19.04 9.49
CA THR A 74 -0.80 19.62 8.36
C THR A 74 -0.44 18.87 7.10
N ALA A 75 -1.45 18.46 6.35
CA ALA A 75 -1.33 17.94 4.99
C ALA A 75 -1.86 19.00 4.01
N ILE A 76 -1.08 19.36 2.99
CA ILE A 76 -1.49 20.25 1.91
C ILE A 76 -1.56 19.40 0.65
N CYS A 77 -2.77 18.97 0.30
CA CYS A 77 -3.03 18.10 -0.85
C CYS A 77 -3.37 18.97 -2.07
N ASP A 78 -2.34 19.37 -2.82
CA ASP A 78 -2.46 20.15 -4.05
C ASP A 78 -2.28 19.24 -5.28
N PRO A 79 -3.35 18.92 -6.04
CA PRO A 79 -3.28 18.03 -7.19
C PRO A 79 -2.37 18.56 -8.30
N SER A 80 -2.15 19.88 -8.40
CA SER A 80 -1.28 20.48 -9.40
C SER A 80 0.15 19.95 -9.34
N LEU A 81 0.61 19.52 -8.16
CA LEU A 81 1.93 18.95 -7.95
C LEU A 81 2.08 17.53 -8.54
N THR A 82 0.98 16.90 -8.94
CA THR A 82 0.98 15.57 -9.54
C THR A 82 0.84 15.58 -11.08
N LEU A 83 0.55 16.73 -11.69
CA LEU A 83 0.29 16.85 -13.13
C LEU A 83 1.48 16.45 -14.02
N GLY A 84 2.70 16.48 -13.48
CA GLY A 84 3.92 16.05 -14.16
C GLY A 84 4.27 14.57 -14.03
N LEU A 85 3.48 13.78 -13.28
CA LEU A 85 3.78 12.36 -13.09
C LEU A 85 3.60 11.58 -14.41
N PRO A 86 4.60 10.74 -14.80
CA PRO A 86 4.47 9.85 -15.93
C PRO A 86 3.30 8.86 -15.76
N PRO A 87 2.65 8.42 -16.86
CA PRO A 87 1.50 7.50 -16.80
C PRO A 87 1.75 6.23 -15.99
N LEU A 88 2.86 5.53 -16.22
CA LEU A 88 3.18 4.29 -15.48
C LEU A 88 3.40 4.54 -13.98
N LEU A 89 3.99 5.67 -13.61
CA LEU A 89 4.14 6.01 -12.20
C LEU A 89 2.79 6.41 -11.57
N THR A 90 1.94 7.11 -12.33
CA THR A 90 0.56 7.40 -11.93
C THR A 90 -0.23 6.11 -11.68
N ALA A 91 -0.15 5.13 -12.61
CA ALA A 91 -0.79 3.83 -12.47
C ALA A 91 -0.28 3.08 -11.22
N ALA A 92 1.04 2.97 -11.08
CA ALA A 92 1.64 2.24 -9.98
C ALA A 92 1.32 2.85 -8.61
N THR A 93 1.44 4.18 -8.46
CA THR A 93 1.12 4.84 -7.18
C THR A 93 -0.39 4.81 -6.91
N GLY A 94 -1.22 4.97 -7.93
CA GLY A 94 -2.67 4.86 -7.79
C GLY A 94 -3.12 3.46 -7.38
N MET A 95 -2.52 2.41 -7.93
CA MET A 95 -2.79 1.04 -7.50
C MET A 95 -2.29 0.74 -6.09
N ASP A 96 -1.23 1.39 -5.63
CA ASP A 96 -0.81 1.37 -4.22
C ASP A 96 -1.93 1.91 -3.31
N ALA A 97 -2.50 3.07 -3.65
CA ALA A 97 -3.64 3.64 -2.93
C ALA A 97 -4.86 2.71 -2.94
N MET A 98 -5.19 2.10 -4.09
CA MET A 98 -6.28 1.12 -4.18
C MET A 98 -6.00 -0.11 -3.33
N THR A 99 -4.77 -0.59 -3.31
CA THR A 99 -4.37 -1.74 -2.47
C THR A 99 -4.52 -1.42 -0.98
N HIS A 100 -4.14 -0.22 -0.54
CA HIS A 100 -4.37 0.24 0.83
C HIS A 100 -5.85 0.18 1.20
N CYS A 101 -6.72 0.71 0.34
CA CYS A 101 -8.17 0.70 0.56
C CYS A 101 -8.72 -0.74 0.60
N VAL A 102 -8.36 -1.59 -0.37
CA VAL A 102 -8.83 -2.97 -0.45
C VAL A 102 -8.39 -3.79 0.76
N GLU A 103 -7.11 -3.78 1.10
CA GLU A 103 -6.62 -4.55 2.24
C GLU A 103 -7.20 -4.05 3.57
N ALA A 104 -7.32 -2.73 3.76
CA ALA A 104 -7.97 -2.17 4.94
C ALA A 104 -9.46 -2.56 5.03
N LEU A 105 -10.21 -2.53 3.93
CA LEU A 105 -11.60 -2.99 3.89
C LEU A 105 -11.70 -4.46 4.30
N LEU A 106 -10.87 -5.31 3.72
CA LEU A 106 -10.91 -6.77 3.93
C LEU A 106 -10.33 -7.20 5.27
N SER A 107 -9.43 -6.43 5.89
CA SER A 107 -8.82 -6.75 7.19
C SER A 107 -9.88 -7.17 8.24
N PRO A 108 -9.62 -8.17 9.08
CA PRO A 108 -10.55 -8.67 10.10
C PRO A 108 -10.74 -7.71 11.29
N GLN A 109 -9.89 -6.70 11.43
CA GLN A 109 -10.00 -5.74 12.51
C GLN A 109 -11.32 -4.94 12.42
N ILE A 110 -11.90 -4.58 13.56
CA ILE A 110 -13.17 -3.85 13.62
C ILE A 110 -12.87 -2.36 13.71
N ASN A 111 -13.12 -1.64 12.61
CA ASN A 111 -13.06 -0.17 12.55
C ASN A 111 -14.01 0.33 11.44
N PRO A 112 -15.33 0.48 11.74
CA PRO A 112 -16.30 0.90 10.74
C PRO A 112 -16.00 2.24 10.05
N PRO A 113 -15.49 3.30 10.75
CA PRO A 113 -15.05 4.52 10.07
C PRO A 113 -13.97 4.28 9.02
N ALA A 114 -12.95 3.47 9.34
CA ALA A 114 -11.88 3.14 8.39
C ALA A 114 -12.42 2.34 7.18
N GLU A 115 -13.39 1.44 7.40
CA GLU A 115 -14.04 0.70 6.30
C GLU A 115 -14.84 1.63 5.38
N ALA A 116 -15.54 2.64 5.93
CA ALA A 116 -16.29 3.60 5.12
C ALA A 116 -15.35 4.46 4.26
N VAL A 117 -14.25 4.93 4.85
CA VAL A 117 -13.22 5.69 4.13
C VAL A 117 -12.54 4.84 3.05
N ALA A 118 -12.26 3.56 3.33
CA ALA A 118 -11.71 2.64 2.34
C ALA A 118 -12.64 2.45 1.13
N CYS A 119 -13.96 2.33 1.37
CA CYS A 119 -14.94 2.23 0.28
C CYS A 119 -14.96 3.50 -0.57
N ASP A 120 -14.98 4.69 0.04
CA ASP A 120 -14.95 5.96 -0.70
C ASP A 120 -13.70 6.08 -1.58
N GLY A 121 -12.52 5.68 -1.06
CA GLY A 121 -11.28 5.65 -1.84
C GLY A 121 -11.33 4.69 -3.05
N ILE A 122 -11.95 3.51 -2.89
CA ILE A 122 -12.15 2.57 -4.00
C ILE A 122 -13.16 3.14 -5.02
N GLU A 123 -14.25 3.72 -4.56
CA GLU A 123 -15.26 4.37 -5.41
C GLU A 123 -14.63 5.45 -6.28
N ARG A 124 -13.88 6.39 -5.70
CA ARG A 124 -13.16 7.45 -6.43
C ARG A 124 -12.22 6.87 -7.47
N GLY A 125 -11.31 5.98 -7.04
CA GLY A 125 -10.26 5.48 -7.92
C GLY A 125 -10.77 4.57 -9.02
N ILE A 126 -11.63 3.62 -8.68
CA ILE A 126 -12.05 2.52 -9.55
C ILE A 126 -13.44 2.76 -10.13
N GLN A 127 -14.48 2.88 -9.31
CA GLN A 127 -15.86 2.98 -9.78
C GLN A 127 -16.08 4.23 -10.63
N GLU A 128 -15.61 5.40 -10.18
CA GLU A 128 -15.70 6.67 -10.91
C GLU A 128 -14.63 6.78 -11.99
N GLY A 129 -13.65 5.87 -11.98
CA GLY A 129 -12.62 5.71 -13.00
C GLY A 129 -11.54 6.77 -12.98
N HIS A 130 -11.35 7.50 -11.87
CA HIS A 130 -10.37 8.59 -11.82
C HIS A 130 -8.93 8.10 -11.93
N LEU A 131 -8.63 6.86 -11.49
CA LEU A 131 -7.30 6.28 -11.69
C LEU A 131 -6.97 6.15 -13.17
N LEU A 132 -7.84 5.52 -13.94
CA LEU A 132 -7.64 5.32 -15.36
C LEU A 132 -7.63 6.66 -16.13
N LYS A 133 -8.50 7.62 -15.75
CA LYS A 133 -8.49 8.98 -16.31
C LYS A 133 -7.16 9.68 -16.08
N ALA A 134 -6.64 9.67 -14.84
CA ALA A 134 -5.36 10.29 -14.51
C ALA A 134 -4.16 9.64 -15.23
N VAL A 135 -4.24 8.32 -15.54
CA VAL A 135 -3.22 7.61 -16.32
C VAL A 135 -3.28 8.02 -17.79
N LYS A 136 -4.49 8.11 -18.38
CA LYS A 136 -4.69 8.45 -19.79
C LYS A 136 -4.47 9.94 -20.08
N ASP A 137 -4.92 10.79 -19.18
CA ASP A 137 -4.69 12.25 -19.23
C ASP A 137 -4.12 12.74 -17.90
N GLY A 138 -2.81 12.81 -17.84
CA GLY A 138 -2.10 13.28 -16.65
C GLY A 138 -2.36 14.74 -16.28
N LYS A 139 -3.10 15.51 -17.10
CA LYS A 139 -3.46 16.90 -16.86
C LYS A 139 -4.90 17.09 -16.41
N ASP A 140 -5.68 16.02 -16.33
CA ASP A 140 -7.02 16.05 -15.77
C ASP A 140 -6.93 16.32 -14.25
N GLU A 141 -7.12 17.60 -13.87
CA GLU A 141 -7.00 18.07 -12.48
C GLU A 141 -8.04 17.42 -11.57
N ASP A 142 -9.24 17.14 -12.05
CA ASP A 142 -10.29 16.48 -11.29
C ASP A 142 -9.92 15.03 -10.99
N ALA A 143 -9.42 14.28 -11.98
CA ALA A 143 -8.92 12.94 -11.79
C ALA A 143 -7.72 12.91 -10.82
N ARG A 144 -6.79 13.87 -10.93
CA ARG A 144 -5.65 14.02 -10.01
C ARG A 144 -6.10 14.31 -8.57
N TRP A 145 -7.08 15.20 -8.40
CA TRP A 145 -7.67 15.52 -7.11
C TRP A 145 -8.29 14.26 -6.47
N ASN A 146 -9.15 13.57 -7.21
CA ASN A 146 -9.82 12.37 -6.70
C ASN A 146 -8.82 11.26 -6.35
N MET A 147 -7.77 11.05 -7.16
CA MET A 147 -6.71 10.11 -6.82
C MET A 147 -5.89 10.51 -5.61
N MET A 148 -5.66 11.81 -5.39
CA MET A 148 -4.99 12.30 -4.20
C MET A 148 -5.82 12.08 -2.94
N MET A 149 -7.14 12.29 -3.03
CA MET A 149 -8.06 11.97 -1.92
C MET A 149 -8.12 10.47 -1.67
N ALA A 150 -8.24 9.63 -2.69
CA ALA A 150 -8.23 8.18 -2.54
C ALA A 150 -6.93 7.66 -1.87
N ALA A 151 -5.77 8.26 -2.18
CA ALA A 151 -4.50 7.94 -1.52
C ALA A 151 -4.50 8.33 -0.03
N THR A 152 -5.01 9.51 0.30
CA THR A 152 -5.19 9.98 1.68
C THR A 152 -6.14 9.07 2.45
N GLU A 153 -7.26 8.70 1.83
CA GLU A 153 -8.29 7.81 2.40
C GLU A 153 -7.74 6.40 2.64
N GLY A 154 -6.98 5.84 1.69
CA GLY A 154 -6.29 4.57 1.86
C GLY A 154 -5.36 4.58 3.08
N ALA A 155 -4.59 5.65 3.26
CA ALA A 155 -3.70 5.79 4.40
C ALA A 155 -4.44 6.00 5.73
N MET A 156 -5.58 6.66 5.74
CA MET A 156 -6.45 6.74 6.93
C MET A 156 -7.04 5.37 7.25
N ALA A 157 -7.45 4.61 6.22
CA ALA A 157 -8.07 3.31 6.34
C ALA A 157 -7.08 2.22 6.82
N PHE A 158 -5.83 2.24 6.39
CA PHE A 158 -4.88 1.20 6.77
C PHE A 158 -4.44 1.22 8.24
N SER A 159 -4.89 2.22 9.01
CA SER A 159 -4.85 2.14 10.47
C SER A 159 -5.59 0.90 11.02
N LYS A 160 -6.49 0.32 10.24
CA LYS A 160 -7.19 -0.95 10.49
C LYS A 160 -6.30 -2.19 10.22
N GLY A 161 -5.21 -2.01 9.49
CA GLY A 161 -4.26 -3.05 9.08
C GLY A 161 -4.23 -3.24 7.57
N LEU A 162 -3.10 -3.74 7.09
CA LEU A 162 -2.86 -4.19 5.73
C LEU A 162 -2.87 -5.74 5.71
N GLY A 163 -2.39 -6.37 4.65
CA GLY A 163 -2.47 -7.82 4.51
C GLY A 163 -1.33 -8.43 3.69
N ALA A 164 -1.62 -9.57 3.07
CA ALA A 164 -0.65 -10.38 2.36
C ALA A 164 -0.07 -9.69 1.12
N VAL A 165 -0.80 -8.75 0.49
CA VAL A 165 -0.24 -7.98 -0.66
C VAL A 165 0.98 -7.20 -0.20
N HIS A 166 0.84 -6.42 0.88
CA HIS A 166 1.95 -5.64 1.42
C HIS A 166 3.06 -6.53 1.97
N SER A 167 2.74 -7.64 2.64
CA SER A 167 3.76 -8.59 3.11
C SER A 167 4.62 -9.14 1.96
N MET A 168 3.99 -9.53 0.86
CA MET A 168 4.68 -10.02 -0.33
C MET A 168 5.48 -8.91 -1.02
N SER A 169 4.91 -7.72 -1.17
CA SER A 169 5.61 -6.61 -1.83
C SER A 169 6.78 -6.08 -1.00
N HIS A 170 6.69 -6.08 0.32
CA HIS A 170 7.81 -5.75 1.20
C HIS A 170 8.96 -6.75 1.04
N ALA A 171 8.64 -8.05 0.98
CA ALA A 171 9.63 -9.10 0.76
C ALA A 171 10.36 -8.89 -0.58
N CYS A 172 9.63 -8.69 -1.69
CA CYS A 172 10.22 -8.38 -3.00
C CYS A 172 11.03 -7.09 -2.98
N GLY A 173 10.52 -6.04 -2.32
CA GLY A 173 11.16 -4.73 -2.23
C GLY A 173 12.43 -4.71 -1.37
N ALA A 174 12.71 -5.77 -0.60
CA ALA A 174 13.95 -5.92 0.14
C ALA A 174 15.14 -6.25 -0.76
N ASP A 175 14.92 -6.83 -1.94
CA ASP A 175 15.95 -7.07 -2.93
C ASP A 175 16.34 -5.77 -3.68
N GLN A 176 17.37 -5.11 -3.17
CA GLN A 176 17.86 -3.84 -3.73
C GLN A 176 18.44 -4.00 -5.15
N SER A 177 18.77 -5.22 -5.58
CA SER A 177 19.33 -5.48 -6.91
C SER A 177 18.31 -5.28 -8.02
N LEU A 178 17.04 -5.59 -7.76
CA LEU A 178 15.94 -5.50 -8.71
C LEU A 178 15.30 -4.11 -8.79
N ARG A 179 15.47 -3.25 -7.76
CA ARG A 179 14.88 -1.91 -7.66
C ARG A 179 13.39 -1.86 -7.99
N LEU A 180 12.65 -2.85 -7.48
CA LEU A 180 11.23 -3.00 -7.76
C LEU A 180 10.42 -1.84 -7.17
N HIS A 181 9.50 -1.30 -7.98
CA HIS A 181 8.62 -0.22 -7.54
C HIS A 181 7.47 -0.80 -6.70
N HIS A 182 7.31 -0.31 -5.47
CA HIS A 182 6.38 -0.84 -4.47
C HIS A 182 4.92 -0.89 -4.98
N GLY A 183 4.41 0.21 -5.54
CA GLY A 183 3.04 0.25 -6.05
C GLY A 183 2.82 -0.68 -7.25
N THR A 184 3.84 -0.92 -8.09
CA THR A 184 3.76 -1.91 -9.17
C THR A 184 3.68 -3.33 -8.61
N LEU A 185 4.46 -3.64 -7.57
CA LEU A 185 4.36 -4.92 -6.86
C LEU A 185 2.96 -5.12 -6.28
N ASN A 186 2.43 -4.11 -5.60
CA ASN A 186 1.08 -4.18 -5.03
C ASN A 186 0.02 -4.42 -6.11
N ALA A 187 0.11 -3.74 -7.25
CA ALA A 187 -0.82 -3.92 -8.37
C ALA A 187 -0.82 -5.36 -8.91
N VAL A 188 0.36 -5.94 -9.07
CA VAL A 188 0.55 -7.31 -9.62
C VAL A 188 0.09 -8.37 -8.63
N ILE A 189 0.37 -8.19 -7.34
CA ILE A 189 0.08 -9.18 -6.30
C ILE A 189 -1.40 -9.13 -5.86
N LEU A 190 -2.04 -7.96 -5.90
CA LEU A 190 -3.39 -7.74 -5.36
C LEU A 190 -4.43 -8.76 -5.86
N PRO A 191 -4.54 -9.06 -7.16
CA PRO A 191 -5.54 -10.04 -7.63
C PRO A 191 -5.39 -11.42 -6.99
N THR A 192 -4.16 -11.92 -6.89
CA THR A 192 -3.86 -13.23 -6.29
C THR A 192 -4.29 -13.28 -4.82
N VAL A 193 -4.06 -12.21 -4.08
CA VAL A 193 -4.43 -12.14 -2.66
C VAL A 193 -5.94 -11.95 -2.46
N ILE A 194 -6.64 -11.22 -3.34
CA ILE A 194 -8.11 -11.15 -3.31
C ILE A 194 -8.70 -12.55 -3.44
N ASP A 195 -8.23 -13.34 -4.40
CA ASP A 195 -8.69 -14.73 -4.60
C ASP A 195 -8.38 -15.60 -3.37
N PHE A 196 -7.17 -15.49 -2.80
CA PHE A 196 -6.76 -16.22 -1.61
C PHE A 196 -7.64 -15.93 -0.38
N ASN A 197 -8.07 -14.69 -0.23
CA ASN A 197 -8.86 -14.24 0.91
C ASN A 197 -10.37 -14.44 0.74
N ARG A 198 -10.86 -14.77 -0.46
CA ARG A 198 -12.29 -14.79 -0.85
C ARG A 198 -13.19 -15.42 0.21
N ASP A 199 -12.88 -16.62 0.64
CA ASP A 199 -13.73 -17.41 1.55
C ASP A 199 -13.58 -17.01 3.03
N HIS A 200 -12.73 -16.01 3.34
CA HIS A 200 -12.39 -15.60 4.70
C HIS A 200 -12.85 -14.17 5.04
N VAL A 201 -13.47 -13.46 4.10
CA VAL A 201 -13.86 -12.05 4.26
C VAL A 201 -15.38 -11.85 4.42
N GLY A 202 -16.20 -12.89 4.24
CA GLY A 202 -17.66 -12.84 4.38
C GLY A 202 -18.27 -11.73 3.53
N ASP A 203 -19.20 -10.96 4.10
CA ASP A 203 -19.92 -9.89 3.40
C ASP A 203 -19.02 -8.75 2.89
N LYS A 204 -17.78 -8.67 3.36
CA LYS A 204 -16.83 -7.65 2.87
C LYS A 204 -16.47 -7.85 1.39
N TYR A 205 -16.58 -9.09 0.87
CA TYR A 205 -16.41 -9.35 -0.55
C TYR A 205 -17.49 -8.65 -1.39
N LEU A 206 -18.75 -8.69 -0.92
CA LEU A 206 -19.85 -7.97 -1.58
C LEU A 206 -19.68 -6.46 -1.50
N ARG A 207 -19.19 -5.96 -0.36
CA ARG A 207 -18.88 -4.52 -0.18
C ARG A 207 -17.74 -4.08 -1.09
N LEU A 208 -16.72 -4.94 -1.30
CA LEU A 208 -15.65 -4.66 -2.26
C LEU A 208 -16.21 -4.52 -3.68
N ASN A 209 -17.03 -5.48 -4.13
CA ASN A 209 -17.66 -5.42 -5.44
C ASN A 209 -18.51 -4.15 -5.61
N ALA A 210 -19.29 -3.79 -4.58
CA ALA A 210 -20.12 -2.58 -4.60
C ALA A 210 -19.25 -1.31 -4.71
N ALA A 211 -18.17 -1.21 -3.93
CA ALA A 211 -17.25 -0.07 -3.98
C ALA A 211 -16.49 0.01 -5.32
N MET A 212 -16.23 -1.12 -5.96
CA MET A 212 -15.65 -1.16 -7.31
C MET A 212 -16.68 -0.87 -8.43
N GLY A 213 -17.96 -0.77 -8.11
CA GLY A 213 -19.04 -0.56 -9.09
C GLY A 213 -19.32 -1.76 -9.99
N ILE A 214 -18.99 -2.97 -9.55
CA ILE A 214 -19.23 -4.22 -10.28
C ILE A 214 -20.35 -5.04 -9.64
N GLU A 215 -20.95 -5.94 -10.41
CA GLU A 215 -22.03 -6.79 -9.89
C GLU A 215 -21.54 -7.67 -8.73
N SER A 216 -22.44 -8.01 -7.81
CA SER A 216 -22.13 -8.79 -6.62
C SER A 216 -21.58 -10.19 -6.93
N SER A 217 -21.90 -10.75 -8.10
CA SER A 217 -21.42 -12.03 -8.61
C SER A 217 -20.11 -11.94 -9.40
N SER A 218 -19.61 -10.74 -9.67
CA SER A 218 -18.39 -10.51 -10.46
C SER A 218 -17.13 -10.95 -9.73
N ASP A 219 -16.07 -11.16 -10.50
CA ASP A 219 -14.74 -11.46 -10.02
C ASP A 219 -13.90 -10.16 -9.87
N PRO A 220 -13.74 -9.62 -8.67
CA PRO A 220 -12.94 -8.41 -8.46
C PRO A 220 -11.45 -8.62 -8.77
N ALA A 221 -10.92 -9.84 -8.61
CA ALA A 221 -9.52 -10.12 -8.95
C ALA A 221 -9.30 -10.05 -10.46
N GLY A 222 -10.20 -10.67 -11.25
CA GLY A 222 -10.19 -10.55 -12.71
C GLY A 222 -10.33 -9.10 -13.17
N PHE A 223 -11.26 -8.35 -12.57
CA PHE A 223 -11.43 -6.93 -12.87
C PHE A 223 -10.13 -6.12 -12.65
N ILE A 224 -9.42 -6.36 -11.54
CA ILE A 224 -8.13 -5.68 -11.27
C ILE A 224 -7.06 -6.10 -12.27
N ARG A 225 -7.00 -7.37 -12.71
CA ARG A 225 -6.06 -7.82 -13.76
C ARG A 225 -6.30 -7.05 -15.06
N ASP A 226 -7.56 -6.93 -15.48
CA ASP A 226 -7.94 -6.19 -16.69
C ASP A 226 -7.59 -4.70 -16.57
N LEU A 227 -7.86 -4.09 -15.42
CA LEU A 227 -7.51 -2.68 -15.15
C LEU A 227 -5.98 -2.46 -15.20
N ASN A 228 -5.20 -3.36 -14.60
CA ASN A 228 -3.74 -3.31 -14.65
C ASN A 228 -3.23 -3.39 -16.09
N ALA A 229 -3.77 -4.31 -16.88
CA ALA A 229 -3.42 -4.46 -18.29
C ALA A 229 -3.76 -3.20 -19.11
N GLU A 230 -4.93 -2.59 -18.87
CA GLU A 230 -5.33 -1.34 -19.54
C GLU A 230 -4.40 -0.17 -19.20
N MET A 231 -3.85 -0.14 -17.99
CA MET A 231 -2.88 0.87 -17.55
C MET A 231 -1.43 0.56 -17.98
N GLY A 232 -1.18 -0.60 -18.60
CA GLY A 232 0.15 -1.01 -19.06
C GLY A 232 1.09 -1.45 -17.93
N LEU A 233 0.54 -1.90 -16.80
CA LEU A 233 1.31 -2.49 -15.71
C LEU A 233 1.71 -3.94 -16.05
N PRO A 234 2.81 -4.47 -15.48
CA PRO A 234 3.22 -5.86 -15.67
C PRO A 234 2.10 -6.84 -15.29
N ALA A 235 2.00 -7.96 -16.02
CA ALA A 235 0.99 -8.97 -15.75
C ALA A 235 1.36 -9.86 -14.54
N ASN A 236 2.65 -10.03 -14.26
CA ASN A 236 3.15 -10.96 -13.24
C ASN A 236 4.53 -10.53 -12.70
N LEU A 237 4.98 -11.20 -11.65
CA LEU A 237 6.27 -10.90 -11.01
C LEU A 237 7.48 -11.31 -11.88
N SER A 238 7.33 -12.28 -12.81
CA SER A 238 8.41 -12.65 -13.73
C SER A 238 8.77 -11.51 -14.66
N GLU A 239 7.77 -10.77 -15.17
CA GLU A 239 7.98 -9.58 -16.01
C GLU A 239 8.72 -8.46 -15.25
N MET A 240 8.60 -8.45 -13.92
CA MET A 240 9.33 -7.53 -13.05
C MET A 240 10.75 -8.01 -12.70
N GLY A 241 11.15 -9.23 -13.15
CA GLY A 241 12.46 -9.79 -12.92
C GLY A 241 12.62 -10.66 -11.66
N VAL A 242 11.53 -10.91 -10.93
CA VAL A 242 11.54 -11.84 -9.77
C VAL A 242 11.78 -13.26 -10.29
N GLN A 243 12.67 -14.00 -9.64
CA GLN A 243 13.07 -15.34 -10.05
C GLN A 243 12.40 -16.41 -9.18
N ALA A 244 11.98 -17.53 -9.76
CA ALA A 244 11.39 -18.64 -9.00
C ALA A 244 12.32 -19.15 -7.88
N ALA A 245 13.63 -19.11 -8.09
CA ALA A 245 14.60 -19.54 -7.08
C ALA A 245 14.60 -18.69 -5.80
N SER A 246 14.09 -17.45 -5.84
CA SER A 246 14.00 -16.58 -4.66
C SER A 246 12.72 -16.79 -3.84
N ILE A 247 11.74 -17.55 -4.34
CA ILE A 247 10.43 -17.71 -3.69
C ILE A 247 10.54 -18.19 -2.24
N PRO A 248 11.32 -19.22 -1.87
CA PRO A 248 11.38 -19.67 -0.48
C PRO A 248 11.83 -18.58 0.49
N ASP A 249 12.83 -17.78 0.10
CA ASP A 249 13.32 -16.69 0.95
C ASP A 249 12.31 -15.54 1.03
N LEU A 250 11.66 -15.19 -0.08
CA LEU A 250 10.59 -14.18 -0.13
C LEU A 250 9.40 -14.60 0.75
N ALA A 251 9.00 -15.85 0.69
CA ALA A 251 7.90 -16.40 1.50
C ALA A 251 8.19 -16.35 2.99
N MET A 252 9.40 -16.75 3.40
CA MET A 252 9.84 -16.64 4.79
C MET A 252 9.88 -15.18 5.27
N HIS A 253 10.24 -14.25 4.41
CA HIS A 253 10.24 -12.82 4.73
C HIS A 253 8.79 -12.30 4.88
N ALA A 254 7.92 -12.59 3.93
CA ALA A 254 6.51 -12.18 3.95
C ALA A 254 5.77 -12.71 5.20
N ALA A 255 6.02 -13.97 5.60
CA ALA A 255 5.42 -14.58 6.78
C ALA A 255 5.80 -13.90 8.11
N LYS A 256 6.89 -13.13 8.13
CA LYS A 256 7.36 -12.37 9.31
C LYS A 256 6.98 -10.88 9.24
N ASP A 257 6.46 -10.42 8.12
CA ASP A 257 6.06 -9.03 7.94
C ASP A 257 4.86 -8.68 8.83
N VAL A 258 4.84 -7.46 9.34
CA VAL A 258 3.79 -6.99 10.25
C VAL A 258 2.39 -7.01 9.62
N CYS A 259 2.30 -6.82 8.30
CA CYS A 259 1.02 -6.79 7.57
C CYS A 259 0.34 -8.17 7.53
N THR A 260 1.11 -9.27 7.64
CA THR A 260 0.55 -10.63 7.64
C THR A 260 -0.46 -10.87 8.77
N PHE A 261 -0.26 -10.22 9.92
CA PHE A 261 -1.10 -10.41 11.11
C PHE A 261 -2.50 -9.81 11.01
N THR A 262 -2.74 -8.97 10.00
CA THR A 262 -4.04 -8.35 9.73
C THR A 262 -4.63 -8.79 8.40
N ASN A 263 -4.05 -9.81 7.75
CA ASN A 263 -4.66 -10.47 6.60
C ASN A 263 -5.88 -11.31 7.05
N PRO A 264 -6.99 -11.32 6.30
CA PRO A 264 -8.21 -12.08 6.66
C PRO A 264 -7.97 -13.57 6.87
N ARG A 265 -7.22 -14.19 5.99
CA ARG A 265 -6.79 -15.57 6.08
C ARG A 265 -5.37 -15.61 6.63
N ALA A 266 -5.15 -16.35 7.73
CA ALA A 266 -3.80 -16.60 8.21
C ALA A 266 -2.94 -17.19 7.09
N CYS A 267 -1.70 -16.73 6.97
CA CYS A 267 -0.83 -17.12 5.87
C CYS A 267 0.50 -17.64 6.43
N SER A 268 0.76 -18.94 6.24
CA SER A 268 2.04 -19.57 6.58
C SER A 268 3.10 -19.28 5.51
N ALA A 269 4.37 -19.63 5.78
CA ALA A 269 5.43 -19.51 4.76
C ALA A 269 5.10 -20.35 3.51
N GLU A 270 4.58 -21.57 3.68
CA GLU A 270 4.21 -22.46 2.58
C GLU A 270 3.04 -21.89 1.74
N GLU A 271 2.09 -21.20 2.39
CA GLU A 271 1.01 -20.52 1.66
C GLU A 271 1.55 -19.30 0.92
N TYR A 272 2.51 -18.57 1.48
CA TYR A 272 3.20 -17.50 0.76
C TYR A 272 4.01 -18.03 -0.43
N GLU A 273 4.68 -19.19 -0.33
CA GLU A 273 5.33 -19.81 -1.49
C GLU A 273 4.32 -20.04 -2.62
N SER A 274 3.16 -20.64 -2.30
CA SER A 274 2.09 -20.86 -3.28
C SER A 274 1.57 -19.56 -3.90
N LEU A 275 1.39 -18.50 -3.09
CA LEU A 275 0.96 -17.19 -3.58
C LEU A 275 2.01 -16.55 -4.50
N PHE A 276 3.29 -16.67 -4.17
CA PHE A 276 4.38 -16.20 -5.03
C PHE A 276 4.45 -16.98 -6.34
N GLU A 277 4.26 -18.30 -6.33
CA GLU A 277 4.21 -19.12 -7.55
C GLU A 277 3.07 -18.68 -8.48
N ILE A 278 1.88 -18.40 -7.93
CA ILE A 278 0.73 -17.89 -8.71
C ILE A 278 1.03 -16.49 -9.25
N ALA A 279 1.57 -15.59 -8.44
CA ALA A 279 1.87 -14.23 -8.85
C ALA A 279 3.06 -14.12 -9.81
N LEU A 280 3.90 -15.16 -9.90
CA LEU A 280 5.04 -15.24 -10.80
C LEU A 280 4.61 -15.59 -12.24
N SER A 281 3.48 -16.28 -12.43
CA SER A 281 2.95 -16.77 -13.71
C SER A 281 1.84 -15.86 -14.25
#